data_b5dc169bab8d83bf5a543388a08b9795
#
_entry.id   b5dc169bab8d83bf5a543388a08b9795
#
_cell.length_a   1.000
_cell.length_b   1.000
_cell.length_c   1.000
_cell.angle_alpha   90.00
_cell.angle_beta   90.00
_cell.angle_gamma   90.00
#
_symmetry.space_group_name_H-M   'P 1'
#
loop_
_entity.id
_entity.type
_entity.pdbx_description
1 polymer ?
#
loop_
_entity_poly.entity_id
_entity_poly.type
_entity_poly.pdbx_seq_one_letter_code
_entity_poly.pdbx_strand_id
1 'polypeptide(L)'
;MVPDISIRHLSVCFETSAGPVYAVNDLSTTFRAGRISGVIGESGSGKSVMGMSLLRLLPNTARISGECWFGDQELCSMPLRGLRKLRGAAIGLIPQNPGASLDPVMKLKRQLSEAITAHRRQGRREAERQAAELLRRFGFEEPERILGQYAFQMSG
;
A
#
# COMPACT_ATOMS: atom_id res chain seq x y z
N MET A 1 -18.06 -8.76 -6.35
CA MET A 1 -16.93 -9.41 -7.06
C MET A 1 -15.76 -8.44 -7.04
N VAL A 2 -14.54 -8.89 -6.76
CA VAL A 2 -13.35 -8.03 -6.84
C VAL A 2 -13.06 -7.76 -8.32
N PRO A 3 -12.86 -6.50 -8.76
CA PRO A 3 -12.58 -6.21 -10.16
C PRO A 3 -11.11 -6.45 -10.53
N ASP A 4 -10.85 -6.55 -11.84
CA ASP A 4 -9.50 -6.58 -12.41
C ASP A 4 -8.79 -5.23 -12.17
N ILE A 5 -7.46 -5.25 -12.17
CA ILE A 5 -6.64 -4.04 -12.30
C ILE A 5 -6.06 -4.00 -13.71
N SER A 6 -6.38 -2.97 -14.48
CA SER A 6 -5.85 -2.75 -15.82
C SER A 6 -4.95 -1.52 -15.86
N ILE A 7 -3.79 -1.66 -16.45
CA ILE A 7 -2.80 -0.62 -16.67
C ILE A 7 -2.68 -0.40 -18.18
N ARG A 8 -2.73 0.86 -18.62
CA ARG A 8 -2.61 1.24 -20.02
C ARG A 8 -1.62 2.37 -20.18
N HIS A 9 -0.57 2.13 -20.96
CA HIS A 9 0.44 3.12 -21.30
C HIS A 9 1.06 3.83 -20.07
N LEU A 10 1.19 3.11 -18.93
CA LEU A 10 1.74 3.67 -17.71
C LEU A 10 3.21 4.04 -17.89
N SER A 11 3.52 5.30 -17.67
CA SER A 11 4.89 5.77 -17.54
C SER A 11 5.06 6.52 -16.22
N VAL A 12 6.18 6.26 -15.54
CA VAL A 12 6.55 6.94 -14.30
C VAL A 12 7.94 7.50 -14.45
N CYS A 13 8.04 8.83 -14.39
CA CYS A 13 9.27 9.58 -14.52
C CYS A 13 9.57 10.32 -13.21
N PHE A 14 10.80 10.25 -12.75
CA PHE A 14 11.30 11.04 -11.62
C PHE A 14 12.13 12.22 -12.13
N GLU A 15 11.79 13.43 -11.70
CA GLU A 15 12.60 14.60 -11.94
C GLU A 15 13.82 14.60 -11.02
N THR A 16 15.02 14.55 -11.58
CA THR A 16 16.27 14.57 -10.83
C THR A 16 17.15 15.74 -11.27
N SER A 17 18.16 16.08 -10.48
CA SER A 17 19.13 17.13 -10.84
C SER A 17 19.93 16.81 -12.12
N ALA A 18 20.02 15.53 -12.48
CA ALA A 18 20.70 15.05 -13.69
C ALA A 18 19.74 14.91 -14.90
N GLY A 19 18.45 15.27 -14.73
CA GLY A 19 17.41 15.13 -15.74
C GLY A 19 16.35 14.08 -15.38
N PRO A 20 15.37 13.86 -16.27
CA PRO A 20 14.27 12.93 -16.04
C PRO A 20 14.75 11.48 -16.14
N VAL A 21 14.32 10.65 -15.16
CA VAL A 21 14.61 9.21 -15.12
C VAL A 21 13.30 8.45 -15.20
N TYR A 22 13.11 7.67 -16.25
CA TYR A 22 11.94 6.82 -16.44
C TYR A 22 12.12 5.50 -15.71
N ALA A 23 11.39 5.31 -14.60
CA ALA A 23 11.39 4.05 -13.84
C ALA A 23 10.40 3.03 -14.41
N VAL A 24 9.33 3.50 -15.04
CA VAL A 24 8.38 2.71 -15.84
C VAL A 24 8.17 3.46 -17.15
N ASN A 25 8.18 2.76 -18.28
CA ASN A 25 8.03 3.35 -19.60
C ASN A 25 7.04 2.54 -20.43
N ASP A 26 5.90 3.15 -20.75
CA ASP A 26 4.82 2.62 -21.63
C ASP A 26 4.37 1.19 -21.27
N LEU A 27 4.15 0.92 -19.99
CA LEU A 27 3.69 -0.39 -19.51
C LEU A 27 2.18 -0.54 -19.69
N SER A 28 1.77 -1.62 -20.35
CA SER A 28 0.37 -2.03 -20.42
C SER A 28 0.23 -3.48 -19.98
N THR A 29 -0.68 -3.74 -19.01
CA THR A 29 -0.93 -5.09 -18.48
C THR A 29 -2.27 -5.15 -17.75
N THR A 30 -2.75 -6.36 -17.45
CA THR A 30 -3.97 -6.59 -16.67
C THR A 30 -3.74 -7.67 -15.63
N PHE A 31 -4.03 -7.35 -14.38
CA PHE A 31 -4.05 -8.29 -13.25
C PHE A 31 -5.49 -8.77 -13.05
N ARG A 32 -5.74 -10.04 -13.33
CA ARG A 32 -7.07 -10.64 -13.22
C ARG A 32 -7.48 -10.88 -11.77
N ALA A 33 -8.69 -10.53 -11.45
CA ALA A 33 -9.30 -10.84 -10.15
C ALA A 33 -9.30 -12.34 -9.85
N GLY A 34 -9.11 -12.68 -8.58
CA GLY A 34 -9.07 -14.08 -8.13
C GLY A 34 -7.86 -14.88 -8.62
N ARG A 35 -6.84 -14.22 -9.15
CA ARG A 35 -5.58 -14.83 -9.60
C ARG A 35 -4.39 -14.25 -8.82
N ILE A 36 -3.35 -15.07 -8.67
CA ILE A 36 -2.03 -14.60 -8.25
C ILE A 36 -1.24 -14.29 -9.52
N SER A 37 -0.77 -13.06 -9.65
CA SER A 37 0.05 -12.61 -10.78
C SER A 37 1.47 -12.30 -10.29
N GLY A 38 2.48 -12.91 -10.91
CA GLY A 38 3.87 -12.64 -10.64
C GLY A 38 4.41 -11.54 -11.56
N VAL A 39 5.13 -10.57 -11.00
CA VAL A 39 5.90 -9.57 -11.77
C VAL A 39 7.37 -9.84 -11.55
N ILE A 40 8.05 -10.27 -12.61
CA ILE A 40 9.45 -10.69 -12.58
C ILE A 40 10.31 -9.66 -13.34
N GLY A 41 11.52 -9.44 -12.87
CA GLY A 41 12.49 -8.52 -13.50
C GLY A 41 13.65 -8.25 -12.54
N GLU A 42 14.72 -7.66 -13.08
CA GLU A 42 15.92 -7.30 -12.32
C GLU A 42 15.65 -6.25 -11.23
N SER A 43 16.60 -6.10 -10.30
CA SER A 43 16.56 -4.99 -9.35
C SER A 43 16.59 -3.66 -10.10
N GLY A 44 15.76 -2.70 -9.67
CA GLY A 44 15.68 -1.41 -10.37
C GLY A 44 14.77 -1.38 -11.61
N SER A 45 14.19 -2.50 -12.06
CA SER A 45 13.32 -2.55 -13.25
C SER A 45 11.92 -1.92 -13.09
N GLY A 46 11.67 -1.19 -12.01
CA GLY A 46 10.41 -0.44 -11.82
C GLY A 46 9.24 -1.20 -11.21
N LYS A 47 9.39 -2.49 -10.82
CA LYS A 47 8.29 -3.32 -10.24
C LYS A 47 7.58 -2.65 -9.06
N SER A 48 8.35 -2.19 -8.07
CA SER A 48 7.81 -1.52 -6.90
C SER A 48 7.22 -0.15 -7.24
N VAL A 49 7.83 0.56 -8.19
CA VAL A 49 7.32 1.85 -8.69
C VAL A 49 5.97 1.67 -9.35
N MET A 50 5.81 0.66 -10.22
CA MET A 50 4.54 0.29 -10.82
C MET A 50 3.48 0.02 -9.74
N GLY A 51 3.76 -0.83 -8.74
CA GLY A 51 2.81 -1.13 -7.67
C GLY A 51 2.42 0.09 -6.83
N MET A 52 3.39 0.95 -6.48
CA MET A 52 3.13 2.18 -5.73
C MET A 52 2.39 3.23 -6.56
N SER A 53 2.57 3.26 -7.89
CA SER A 53 1.86 4.20 -8.76
C SER A 53 0.36 3.97 -8.77
N LEU A 54 -0.11 2.71 -8.73
CA LEU A 54 -1.53 2.36 -8.65
C LEU A 54 -2.24 3.04 -7.47
N LEU A 55 -1.54 3.20 -6.37
CA LEU A 55 -2.05 3.85 -5.17
C LEU A 55 -1.56 5.29 -5.01
N ARG A 56 -0.83 5.84 -5.99
CA ARG A 56 -0.21 7.17 -5.93
C ARG A 56 0.55 7.39 -4.61
N LEU A 57 1.38 6.41 -4.23
CA LEU A 57 2.24 6.43 -3.04
C LEU A 57 3.68 6.82 -3.37
N LEU A 58 3.92 7.29 -4.59
CA LEU A 58 5.22 7.81 -5.02
C LEU A 58 5.45 9.24 -4.47
N PRO A 59 6.70 9.66 -4.29
CA PRO A 59 7.03 11.03 -3.87
C PRO A 59 6.59 12.05 -4.93
N ASN A 60 6.46 13.32 -4.51
CA ASN A 60 5.98 14.40 -5.39
C ASN A 60 6.90 14.70 -6.59
N THR A 61 8.12 14.18 -6.58
CA THR A 61 9.06 14.26 -7.72
C THR A 61 8.69 13.31 -8.85
N ALA A 62 7.77 12.35 -8.60
CA ALA A 62 7.31 11.41 -9.60
C ALA A 62 6.16 12.00 -10.41
N ARG A 63 6.30 11.95 -11.73
CA ARG A 63 5.23 12.22 -12.70
C ARG A 63 4.69 10.91 -13.21
N ILE A 64 3.39 10.72 -13.10
CA ILE A 64 2.67 9.52 -13.57
C ILE A 64 1.85 9.93 -14.79
N SER A 65 1.97 9.20 -15.88
CA SER A 65 1.15 9.32 -17.08
C SER A 65 0.62 7.94 -17.50
N GLY A 66 -0.40 7.93 -18.35
CA GLY A 66 -1.16 6.71 -18.68
C GLY A 66 -2.33 6.50 -17.73
N GLU A 67 -2.92 5.34 -17.76
CA GLU A 67 -4.17 5.01 -17.06
C GLU A 67 -4.00 3.77 -16.20
N CYS A 68 -4.57 3.81 -14.99
CA CYS A 68 -4.66 2.68 -14.08
C CYS A 68 -6.10 2.51 -13.64
N TRP A 69 -6.72 1.39 -13.96
CA TRP A 69 -8.13 1.11 -13.71
C TRP A 69 -8.31 0.02 -12.65
N PHE A 70 -9.20 0.23 -11.70
CA PHE A 70 -9.70 -0.79 -10.80
C PHE A 70 -11.19 -0.99 -11.09
N GLY A 71 -11.49 -1.96 -11.93
CA GLY A 71 -12.79 -2.07 -12.57
C GLY A 71 -13.09 -0.88 -13.48
N ASP A 72 -14.11 -0.11 -13.13
CA ASP A 72 -14.57 1.12 -13.80
C ASP A 72 -13.98 2.41 -13.19
N GLN A 73 -13.12 2.30 -12.17
CA GLN A 73 -12.56 3.43 -11.45
C GLN A 73 -11.13 3.71 -11.93
N GLU A 74 -10.91 4.88 -12.55
CA GLU A 74 -9.58 5.34 -12.97
C GLU A 74 -8.82 5.94 -11.78
N LEU A 75 -7.67 5.32 -11.42
CA LEU A 75 -6.95 5.62 -10.19
C LEU A 75 -6.00 6.82 -10.31
N CYS A 76 -5.43 7.07 -11.50
CA CYS A 76 -4.42 8.11 -11.68
C CYS A 76 -5.02 9.51 -11.61
N SER A 77 -6.20 9.73 -12.17
CA SER A 77 -6.93 11.00 -12.18
C SER A 77 -7.90 11.16 -11.00
N MET A 78 -8.23 10.06 -10.30
CA MET A 78 -9.18 10.07 -9.19
C MET A 78 -8.80 11.12 -8.13
N PRO A 79 -9.76 11.90 -7.60
CA PRO A 79 -9.52 12.77 -6.45
C PRO A 79 -8.95 11.99 -5.26
N LEU A 80 -7.98 12.55 -4.54
CA LEU A 80 -7.33 11.89 -3.39
C LEU A 80 -8.33 11.37 -2.33
N ARG A 81 -9.46 12.06 -2.15
CA ARG A 81 -10.52 11.62 -1.24
C ARG A 81 -11.13 10.28 -1.68
N GLY A 82 -11.29 10.07 -2.98
CA GLY A 82 -11.75 8.78 -3.55
C GLY A 82 -10.70 7.69 -3.35
N LEU A 83 -9.45 7.99 -3.73
CA LEU A 83 -8.35 7.05 -3.62
C LEU A 83 -8.09 6.60 -2.16
N ARG A 84 -8.21 7.50 -1.20
CA ARG A 84 -8.10 7.17 0.24
C ARG A 84 -9.15 6.15 0.71
N LYS A 85 -10.32 6.11 0.10
CA LYS A 85 -11.35 5.10 0.42
C LYS A 85 -11.00 3.71 -0.13
N LEU A 86 -10.22 3.65 -1.21
CA LEU A 86 -9.77 2.38 -1.80
C LEU A 86 -8.53 1.83 -1.09
N ARG A 87 -7.62 2.71 -0.66
CA ARG A 87 -6.39 2.32 0.03
C ARG A 87 -6.72 1.58 1.33
N GLY A 88 -6.24 0.36 1.47
CA GLY A 88 -6.45 -0.50 2.64
C GLY A 88 -7.84 -1.18 2.71
N ALA A 89 -8.87 -0.63 2.06
CA ALA A 89 -10.22 -1.22 2.06
C ALA A 89 -10.44 -2.15 0.85
N ALA A 90 -9.99 -1.75 -0.32
CA ALA A 90 -10.15 -2.51 -1.56
C ALA A 90 -8.81 -2.93 -2.16
N ILE A 91 -7.78 -2.09 -2.03
CA ILE A 91 -6.43 -2.34 -2.52
C ILE A 91 -5.46 -2.15 -1.34
N GLY A 92 -4.81 -3.23 -0.92
CA GLY A 92 -3.74 -3.22 0.09
C GLY A 92 -2.36 -3.25 -0.55
N LEU A 93 -1.38 -2.67 0.11
CA LEU A 93 0.04 -2.77 -0.26
C LEU A 93 0.83 -3.32 0.93
N ILE A 94 1.59 -4.37 0.68
CA ILE A 94 2.59 -4.89 1.61
C ILE A 94 3.97 -4.49 1.06
N PRO A 95 4.68 -3.55 1.69
CA PRO A 95 5.99 -3.11 1.21
C PRO A 95 7.06 -4.18 1.48
N GLN A 96 8.16 -4.12 0.73
CA GLN A 96 9.30 -5.03 0.90
C GLN A 96 9.94 -4.94 2.30
N ASN A 97 9.94 -3.74 2.89
CA ASN A 97 10.36 -3.51 4.28
C ASN A 97 9.18 -2.97 5.09
N PRO A 98 8.34 -3.84 5.68
CA PRO A 98 7.17 -3.41 6.45
C PRO A 98 7.53 -2.57 7.67
N GLY A 99 8.66 -2.86 8.31
CA GLY A 99 9.11 -2.12 9.50
C GLY A 99 9.36 -0.62 9.23
N ALA A 100 9.86 -0.29 8.05
CA ALA A 100 10.04 1.11 7.63
C ALA A 100 8.72 1.88 7.39
N SER A 101 7.61 1.17 7.31
CA SER A 101 6.27 1.79 7.14
C SER A 101 5.61 2.13 8.48
N LEU A 102 6.19 1.69 9.58
CA LEU A 102 5.71 1.97 10.93
C LEU A 102 6.44 3.18 11.51
N ASP A 103 5.70 4.02 12.24
CA ASP A 103 6.27 5.15 12.97
C ASP A 103 7.07 4.62 14.17
N PRO A 104 8.40 4.86 14.24
CA PRO A 104 9.24 4.32 15.30
C PRO A 104 8.95 4.92 16.68
N VAL A 105 8.38 6.12 16.75
CA VAL A 105 8.08 6.81 18.03
C VAL A 105 6.63 6.64 18.48
N MET A 106 5.83 5.86 17.74
CA MET A 106 4.44 5.56 18.05
C MET A 106 4.26 4.10 18.44
N LYS A 107 3.53 3.82 19.53
CA LYS A 107 3.21 2.44 19.93
C LYS A 107 2.36 1.73 18.90
N LEU A 108 2.61 0.43 18.72
CA LEU A 108 1.91 -0.41 17.73
C LEU A 108 0.40 -0.39 17.90
N LYS A 109 -0.11 -0.43 19.15
CA LYS A 109 -1.55 -0.36 19.41
C LYS A 109 -2.22 0.86 18.76
N ARG A 110 -1.55 2.03 18.75
CA ARG A 110 -2.10 3.24 18.16
C ARG A 110 -2.09 3.14 16.65
N GLN A 111 -1.00 2.72 16.05
CA GLN A 111 -0.86 2.60 14.60
C GLN A 111 -1.86 1.59 14.02
N LEU A 112 -1.98 0.41 14.64
CA LEU A 112 -2.91 -0.62 14.20
C LEU A 112 -4.37 -0.18 14.41
N SER A 113 -4.68 0.47 15.54
CA SER A 113 -6.03 1.00 15.77
C SER A 113 -6.40 2.09 14.77
N GLU A 114 -5.48 2.99 14.42
CA GLU A 114 -5.70 4.02 13.41
C GLU A 114 -5.96 3.40 12.03
N ALA A 115 -5.20 2.37 11.65
CA ALA A 115 -5.43 1.65 10.40
C ALA A 115 -6.82 0.97 10.36
N ILE A 116 -7.25 0.36 11.46
CA ILE A 116 -8.57 -0.28 11.56
C ILE A 116 -9.69 0.77 11.50
N THR A 117 -9.56 1.87 12.25
CA THR A 117 -10.59 2.92 12.32
C THR A 117 -10.66 3.79 11.07
N ALA A 118 -9.60 3.82 10.25
CA ALA A 118 -9.58 4.58 9.00
C ALA A 118 -10.72 4.19 8.04
N HIS A 119 -11.20 2.94 8.11
CA HIS A 119 -12.23 2.39 7.23
C HIS A 119 -13.49 1.92 7.95
N ARG A 120 -13.51 1.96 9.28
CA ARG A 120 -14.63 1.48 10.09
C ARG A 120 -15.02 2.51 11.14
N ARG A 121 -16.32 2.79 11.23
CA ARG A 121 -16.85 3.64 12.30
C ARG A 121 -16.95 2.84 13.59
N GLN A 122 -15.87 2.77 14.34
CA GLN A 122 -15.81 2.08 15.63
C GLN A 122 -14.94 2.81 16.63
N GLY A 123 -15.17 2.56 17.93
CA GLY A 123 -14.38 3.16 19.00
C GLY A 123 -12.95 2.59 19.08
N ARG A 124 -12.02 3.38 19.63
CA ARG A 124 -10.62 3.02 19.76
C ARG A 124 -10.40 1.70 20.53
N ARG A 125 -11.15 1.49 21.63
CA ARG A 125 -11.06 0.25 22.44
C ARG A 125 -11.41 -0.99 21.61
N GLU A 126 -12.42 -0.89 20.76
CA GLU A 126 -12.83 -1.96 19.88
C GLU A 126 -11.78 -2.23 18.80
N ALA A 127 -11.17 -1.18 18.24
CA ALA A 127 -10.07 -1.32 17.28
C ALA A 127 -8.83 -1.97 17.93
N GLU A 128 -8.49 -1.61 19.17
CA GLU A 128 -7.40 -2.24 19.92
C GLU A 128 -7.68 -3.73 20.16
N ARG A 129 -8.90 -4.11 20.50
CA ARG A 129 -9.32 -5.52 20.63
C ARG A 129 -9.19 -6.28 19.33
N GLN A 130 -9.64 -5.71 18.22
CA GLN A 130 -9.50 -6.32 16.90
C GLN A 130 -8.03 -6.45 16.48
N ALA A 131 -7.19 -5.48 16.79
CA ALA A 131 -5.75 -5.56 16.55
C ALA A 131 -5.12 -6.73 17.33
N ALA A 132 -5.48 -6.92 18.60
CA ALA A 132 -5.02 -8.05 19.40
C ALA A 132 -5.49 -9.39 18.80
N GLU A 133 -6.75 -9.47 18.38
CA GLU A 133 -7.30 -10.66 17.74
C GLU A 133 -6.57 -11.02 16.44
N LEU A 134 -6.27 -10.02 15.60
CA LEU A 134 -5.48 -10.23 14.39
C LEU A 134 -4.08 -10.74 14.70
N LEU A 135 -3.40 -10.17 15.69
CA LEU A 135 -2.08 -10.65 16.11
C LEU A 135 -2.11 -12.12 16.58
N ARG A 136 -3.14 -12.52 17.34
CA ARG A 136 -3.32 -13.95 17.72
C ARG A 136 -3.47 -14.84 16.49
N ARG A 137 -4.25 -14.41 15.50
CA ARG A 137 -4.42 -15.16 14.24
C ARG A 137 -3.12 -15.30 13.45
N PHE A 138 -2.20 -14.36 13.59
CA PHE A 138 -0.84 -14.43 13.02
C PHE A 138 0.16 -15.17 13.91
N GLY A 139 -0.28 -15.81 15.02
CA GLY A 139 0.56 -16.65 15.86
C GLY A 139 1.30 -15.92 16.98
N PHE A 140 0.97 -14.66 17.27
CA PHE A 140 1.53 -13.97 18.43
C PHE A 140 0.83 -14.41 19.70
N GLU A 141 1.57 -15.01 20.64
CA GLU A 141 1.01 -15.54 21.91
C GLU A 141 0.62 -14.42 22.88
N GLU A 142 1.37 -13.31 22.89
CA GLU A 142 1.19 -12.18 23.81
C GLU A 142 0.85 -10.87 23.07
N PRO A 143 -0.30 -10.78 22.39
CA PRO A 143 -0.62 -9.64 21.52
C PRO A 143 -0.74 -8.32 22.28
N GLU A 144 -1.18 -8.33 23.52
CA GLU A 144 -1.28 -7.14 24.38
C GLU A 144 0.11 -6.55 24.68
N ARG A 145 1.10 -7.41 24.92
CA ARG A 145 2.50 -7.01 25.10
C ARG A 145 3.05 -6.41 23.81
N ILE A 146 2.81 -7.06 22.68
CA ILE A 146 3.22 -6.58 21.36
C ILE A 146 2.59 -5.20 21.06
N LEU A 147 1.30 -5.05 21.28
CA LEU A 147 0.60 -3.78 21.10
C LEU A 147 1.14 -2.63 21.96
N GLY A 148 1.73 -2.97 23.11
CA GLY A 148 2.40 -2.01 24.01
C GLY A 148 3.77 -1.54 23.55
N GLN A 149 4.38 -2.24 22.58
CA GLN A 149 5.73 -1.99 22.08
C GLN A 149 5.75 -0.92 20.97
N TYR A 150 6.96 -0.45 20.66
CA TYR A 150 7.28 0.33 19.47
C TYR A 150 7.79 -0.58 18.36
N ALA A 151 7.71 -0.11 17.11
CA ALA A 151 8.11 -0.91 15.94
C ALA A 151 9.56 -1.43 16.02
N PHE A 152 10.50 -0.63 16.49
CA PHE A 152 11.91 -1.00 16.64
C PHE A 152 12.18 -2.08 17.70
N GLN A 153 11.23 -2.36 18.60
CA GLN A 153 11.34 -3.41 19.63
C GLN A 153 10.90 -4.79 19.10
N MET A 154 10.35 -4.85 17.90
CA MET A 154 10.02 -6.11 17.27
C MET A 154 11.24 -6.62 16.52
N SER A 155 11.72 -7.81 16.90
CA SER A 155 12.67 -8.54 16.06
C SER A 155 11.97 -8.97 14.79
N GLY A 156 12.63 -8.80 13.66
CA GLY A 156 12.14 -9.27 12.37
C GLY A 156 12.04 -10.80 12.31
#